data_1ebb00be4677c6fcf0f45d8245c3be1a
#
_entry.id   1ebb00be4677c6fcf0f45d8245c3be1a
#
_cell.length_a   1.000
_cell.length_b   1.000
_cell.length_c   1.000
_cell.angle_alpha   90.00
_cell.angle_beta   90.00
_cell.angle_gamma   90.00
#
_symmetry.space_group_name_H-M   'P 1'
#
loop_
_entity.id
_entity.type
_entity.pdbx_description
1 polymer ?
#
loop_
_entity_poly.entity_id
_entity_poly.type
_entity_poly.pdbx_seq_one_letter_code
_entity_poly.pdbx_strand_id
1 'polypeptide(L)'
;GYTIGGLSAADFVVYPDWSSVRDSGEKTLRLLVRGANGLLNGVTVTMEGSDNTVDVVFDVVEEKTLPVTATTNYLRIADGYILYSTEVSKETVTLSGPSSELSKVATCTAEASYSSELTESVTLNTPLRFYTSGGKEVKFQYTTLEESNVDVTLQVYKTATLPVKVNFINAPRGFDNSVLSYALSCKQLKVAGPAEKIDALSTLSIGTIDLSTFSLNKAVSYTHLTLPTNR
;
A
#
# COMPACT_ATOMS: atom_id res chain seq x y z
N GLY A 1 -38.23 -26.84 -52.35
CA GLY A 1 -38.77 -26.79 -51.05
C GLY A 1 -37.76 -27.30 -50.04
N TYR A 2 -37.29 -26.44 -49.13
CA TYR A 2 -36.45 -26.89 -48.03
C TYR A 2 -37.35 -27.61 -47.00
N THR A 3 -36.99 -28.83 -46.68
CA THR A 3 -37.66 -29.62 -45.65
C THR A 3 -37.19 -29.07 -44.30
N ILE A 4 -38.07 -28.49 -43.53
CA ILE A 4 -37.81 -27.95 -42.17
C ILE A 4 -37.69 -29.11 -41.13
N GLY A 5 -37.70 -30.35 -41.57
CA GLY A 5 -37.51 -31.51 -40.71
C GLY A 5 -36.05 -31.76 -40.42
N GLY A 6 -35.63 -31.50 -39.18
CA GLY A 6 -34.28 -31.80 -38.70
C GLY A 6 -33.56 -30.58 -38.05
N LEU A 7 -34.20 -29.44 -37.91
CA LEU A 7 -33.63 -28.29 -37.22
C LEU A 7 -33.63 -28.53 -35.70
N SER A 8 -32.55 -28.18 -35.07
CA SER A 8 -32.30 -28.23 -33.61
C SER A 8 -32.07 -26.84 -33.04
N ALA A 9 -32.05 -26.70 -31.74
CA ALA A 9 -31.72 -25.43 -31.09
C ALA A 9 -30.33 -24.92 -31.48
N ALA A 10 -29.41 -25.79 -31.84
CA ALA A 10 -28.02 -25.43 -32.28
C ALA A 10 -28.00 -24.74 -33.66
N ASP A 11 -29.07 -24.84 -34.45
CA ASP A 11 -29.20 -24.23 -35.75
C ASP A 11 -29.60 -22.75 -35.70
N PHE A 12 -29.89 -22.25 -34.50
CA PHE A 12 -30.33 -20.89 -34.25
C PHE A 12 -29.40 -20.14 -33.31
N VAL A 13 -29.23 -18.84 -33.54
CA VAL A 13 -28.59 -17.91 -32.63
C VAL A 13 -29.61 -16.87 -32.22
N VAL A 14 -29.87 -16.82 -30.91
CA VAL A 14 -30.72 -15.77 -30.32
C VAL A 14 -29.78 -14.71 -29.73
N TYR A 15 -30.04 -13.46 -30.02
CA TYR A 15 -29.23 -12.35 -29.54
C TYR A 15 -30.09 -11.11 -29.27
N PRO A 16 -29.70 -10.27 -28.29
CA PRO A 16 -30.43 -9.03 -28.02
C PRO A 16 -30.20 -7.98 -29.11
N ASP A 17 -31.21 -7.14 -29.34
CA ASP A 17 -31.10 -5.98 -30.20
C ASP A 17 -30.37 -4.84 -29.45
N TRP A 18 -29.08 -4.64 -29.77
CA TRP A 18 -28.24 -3.60 -29.20
C TRP A 18 -28.43 -2.21 -29.82
N SER A 19 -29.22 -2.09 -30.89
CA SER A 19 -29.31 -0.87 -31.69
C SER A 19 -29.84 0.35 -30.93
N SER A 20 -30.60 0.10 -29.86
CA SER A 20 -31.22 1.13 -29.02
C SER A 20 -30.35 1.54 -27.81
N VAL A 21 -29.26 0.81 -27.51
CA VAL A 21 -28.43 1.08 -26.34
C VAL A 21 -27.54 2.29 -26.59
N ARG A 22 -27.69 3.33 -25.76
CA ARG A 22 -26.90 4.58 -25.86
C ARG A 22 -26.25 5.00 -24.55
N ASP A 23 -26.74 4.51 -23.42
CA ASP A 23 -26.33 4.89 -22.07
C ASP A 23 -26.37 3.69 -21.13
N SER A 24 -25.73 3.82 -19.98
CA SER A 24 -25.72 2.83 -18.91
C SER A 24 -27.10 2.69 -18.23
N GLY A 25 -27.26 1.66 -17.42
CA GLY A 25 -28.45 1.35 -16.67
C GLY A 25 -29.13 0.07 -17.13
N GLU A 26 -30.23 -0.26 -16.50
CA GLU A 26 -31.05 -1.41 -16.82
C GLU A 26 -31.82 -1.13 -18.11
N LYS A 27 -31.79 -2.07 -19.06
CA LYS A 27 -32.44 -2.00 -20.34
C LYS A 27 -33.14 -3.31 -20.65
N THR A 28 -34.38 -3.24 -21.01
CA THR A 28 -35.14 -4.39 -21.55
C THR A 28 -34.92 -4.41 -23.05
N LEU A 29 -34.18 -5.39 -23.55
CA LEU A 29 -33.83 -5.52 -24.96
C LEU A 29 -34.67 -6.58 -25.64
N ARG A 30 -35.13 -6.29 -26.87
CA ARG A 30 -35.81 -7.27 -27.70
C ARG A 30 -34.81 -8.33 -28.19
N LEU A 31 -35.23 -9.59 -28.13
CA LEU A 31 -34.47 -10.69 -28.69
C LEU A 31 -34.74 -10.84 -30.19
N LEU A 32 -33.66 -11.01 -30.93
CA LEU A 32 -33.66 -11.33 -32.35
C LEU A 32 -33.15 -12.77 -32.53
N VAL A 33 -33.55 -13.39 -33.60
CA VAL A 33 -33.12 -14.75 -33.94
C VAL A 33 -32.60 -14.78 -35.38
N ARG A 34 -31.55 -15.54 -35.60
CA ARG A 34 -30.99 -15.85 -36.92
C ARG A 34 -30.56 -17.29 -37.00
N GLY A 35 -30.45 -17.82 -38.23
CA GLY A 35 -29.82 -19.12 -38.42
C GLY A 35 -28.34 -19.12 -38.10
N ALA A 36 -27.85 -20.18 -37.48
CA ALA A 36 -26.43 -20.40 -37.30
C ALA A 36 -25.75 -20.69 -38.64
N ASN A 37 -24.51 -20.21 -38.81
CA ASN A 37 -23.68 -20.54 -39.98
C ASN A 37 -24.28 -20.28 -41.38
N GLY A 38 -25.23 -19.32 -41.46
CA GLY A 38 -25.88 -19.00 -42.75
C GLY A 38 -26.90 -20.04 -43.21
N LEU A 39 -27.25 -20.98 -42.35
CA LEU A 39 -28.12 -22.13 -42.67
C LEU A 39 -29.54 -21.75 -43.14
N LEU A 40 -29.97 -20.54 -42.79
CA LEU A 40 -31.33 -20.01 -43.07
C LEU A 40 -31.28 -18.76 -43.95
N ASN A 41 -30.28 -18.62 -44.85
CA ASN A 41 -30.24 -17.50 -45.79
C ASN A 41 -31.50 -17.42 -46.64
N GLY A 42 -32.19 -16.28 -46.59
CA GLY A 42 -33.45 -16.04 -47.30
C GLY A 42 -34.69 -16.58 -46.58
N VAL A 43 -34.56 -17.06 -45.34
CA VAL A 43 -35.66 -17.47 -44.49
C VAL A 43 -35.85 -16.46 -43.35
N THR A 44 -37.06 -15.95 -43.17
CA THR A 44 -37.42 -15.12 -42.02
C THR A 44 -37.76 -16.03 -40.86
N VAL A 45 -37.06 -15.88 -39.76
CA VAL A 45 -37.34 -16.56 -38.49
C VAL A 45 -37.96 -15.56 -37.53
N THR A 46 -39.10 -15.89 -36.98
CA THR A 46 -39.78 -15.08 -35.97
C THR A 46 -39.95 -15.88 -34.68
N MET A 47 -39.79 -15.23 -33.55
CA MET A 47 -40.10 -15.82 -32.24
C MET A 47 -41.59 -15.58 -31.95
N GLU A 48 -42.30 -16.62 -31.63
CA GLU A 48 -43.70 -16.54 -31.16
C GLU A 48 -43.69 -16.41 -29.64
N GLY A 49 -44.55 -15.53 -29.11
CA GLY A 49 -44.70 -15.26 -27.68
C GLY A 49 -44.58 -13.77 -27.35
N SER A 50 -45.13 -13.37 -26.22
CA SER A 50 -45.18 -11.99 -25.76
C SER A 50 -43.84 -11.53 -25.13
N ASP A 51 -42.98 -12.46 -24.72
CA ASP A 51 -41.85 -12.20 -23.83
C ASP A 51 -40.48 -12.36 -24.54
N ASN A 52 -40.41 -11.88 -25.78
CA ASN A 52 -39.14 -11.91 -26.55
C ASN A 52 -38.17 -10.82 -26.11
N THR A 53 -37.96 -10.70 -24.81
CA THR A 53 -37.09 -9.67 -24.23
C THR A 53 -36.13 -10.27 -23.23
N VAL A 54 -35.04 -9.56 -22.98
CA VAL A 54 -34.08 -9.85 -21.92
C VAL A 54 -33.69 -8.54 -21.21
N ASP A 55 -33.69 -8.61 -19.89
CA ASP A 55 -33.19 -7.49 -19.09
C ASP A 55 -31.65 -7.57 -18.95
N VAL A 56 -30.99 -6.51 -19.32
CA VAL A 56 -29.52 -6.40 -19.31
C VAL A 56 -29.13 -5.11 -18.61
N VAL A 57 -28.18 -5.20 -17.71
CA VAL A 57 -27.60 -4.04 -17.04
C VAL A 57 -26.31 -3.65 -17.77
N PHE A 58 -26.27 -2.40 -18.24
CA PHE A 58 -25.09 -1.81 -18.85
C PHE A 58 -24.41 -0.88 -17.84
N ASP A 59 -23.10 -0.95 -17.78
CA ASP A 59 -22.32 -0.04 -16.96
C ASP A 59 -21.18 0.58 -17.78
N VAL A 60 -20.66 1.71 -17.29
CA VAL A 60 -19.51 2.38 -17.89
C VAL A 60 -18.26 1.81 -17.25
N VAL A 61 -17.28 1.43 -18.05
CA VAL A 61 -15.97 1.04 -17.56
C VAL A 61 -15.17 2.30 -17.26
N GLU A 62 -14.69 2.43 -16.03
CA GLU A 62 -13.90 3.55 -15.56
C GLU A 62 -12.61 3.04 -14.90
N GLU A 63 -11.69 3.97 -14.69
CA GLU A 63 -10.49 3.75 -13.90
C GLU A 63 -10.55 4.58 -12.61
N LYS A 64 -10.12 3.98 -11.51
CA LYS A 64 -10.02 4.65 -10.21
C LYS A 64 -8.70 4.34 -9.55
N THR A 65 -7.93 5.39 -9.27
CA THR A 65 -6.68 5.26 -8.52
C THR A 65 -6.92 5.62 -7.05
N LEU A 66 -6.43 4.77 -6.17
CA LEU A 66 -6.56 4.93 -4.71
C LEU A 66 -5.18 4.86 -4.05
N PRO A 67 -4.96 5.65 -2.98
CA PRO A 67 -3.78 5.47 -2.14
C PRO A 67 -3.85 4.13 -1.40
N VAL A 68 -2.70 3.48 -1.26
CA VAL A 68 -2.54 2.26 -0.47
C VAL A 68 -2.07 2.63 0.93
N THR A 69 -2.83 2.25 1.94
CA THR A 69 -2.46 2.45 3.34
C THR A 69 -2.07 1.11 3.97
N ALA A 70 -0.85 1.01 4.47
CA ALA A 70 -0.47 -0.15 5.26
C ALA A 70 -1.02 -0.04 6.68
N THR A 71 -1.62 -1.12 7.16
CA THR A 71 -2.02 -1.29 8.55
C THR A 71 -1.36 -2.53 9.13
N THR A 72 -1.05 -2.46 10.41
CA THR A 72 -0.38 -3.55 11.11
C THR A 72 -1.27 -4.06 12.23
N ASN A 73 -1.61 -5.35 12.16
CA ASN A 73 -2.40 -6.01 13.16
C ASN A 73 -1.55 -7.04 13.91
N TYR A 74 -1.64 -7.04 15.24
CA TYR A 74 -1.04 -8.08 16.11
C TYR A 74 0.48 -8.24 15.98
N LEU A 75 1.22 -7.13 15.80
CA LEU A 75 2.67 -7.17 15.82
C LEU A 75 3.19 -7.35 17.25
N ARG A 76 4.14 -8.26 17.41
CA ARG A 76 4.94 -8.41 18.63
C ARG A 76 6.35 -7.95 18.32
N ILE A 77 6.81 -6.96 19.07
CA ILE A 77 8.16 -6.42 18.94
C ILE A 77 8.94 -6.84 20.18
N ALA A 78 10.13 -7.41 19.97
CA ALA A 78 10.98 -7.86 21.05
C ALA A 78 11.45 -6.71 21.95
N ASP A 79 11.71 -7.03 23.20
CA ASP A 79 12.31 -6.08 24.12
C ASP A 79 13.65 -5.55 23.57
N GLY A 80 13.84 -4.25 23.64
CA GLY A 80 15.02 -3.60 23.07
C GLY A 80 14.89 -3.25 21.59
N TYR A 81 13.74 -3.43 20.98
CA TYR A 81 13.45 -3.05 19.60
C TYR A 81 12.23 -2.14 19.50
N ILE A 82 12.07 -1.46 18.37
CA ILE A 82 10.89 -0.64 18.05
C ILE A 82 10.55 -0.79 16.57
N LEU A 83 9.27 -0.70 16.23
CA LEU A 83 8.83 -0.46 14.85
C LEU A 83 9.12 1.01 14.52
N TYR A 84 10.03 1.24 13.58
CA TYR A 84 10.44 2.58 13.18
C TYR A 84 9.52 3.15 12.09
N SER A 85 9.26 2.36 11.05
CA SER A 85 8.36 2.73 9.95
C SER A 85 7.68 1.52 9.35
N THR A 86 6.59 1.79 8.66
CA THR A 86 5.89 0.83 7.80
C THR A 86 5.83 1.44 6.41
N GLU A 87 6.41 0.77 5.43
CA GLU A 87 6.52 1.26 4.06
C GLU A 87 5.83 0.29 3.11
N VAL A 88 5.22 0.80 2.06
CA VAL A 88 4.61 0.01 0.98
C VAL A 88 5.41 0.15 -0.29
N SER A 89 5.53 -0.92 -1.07
CA SER A 89 6.26 -0.91 -2.34
C SER A 89 5.57 -0.06 -3.41
N LYS A 90 4.26 0.15 -3.29
CA LYS A 90 3.46 1.04 -4.14
C LYS A 90 2.52 1.88 -3.30
N GLU A 91 2.59 3.19 -3.48
CA GLU A 91 1.75 4.15 -2.75
C GLU A 91 0.33 4.26 -3.29
N THR A 92 0.09 3.81 -4.53
CA THR A 92 -1.22 3.85 -5.19
C THR A 92 -1.49 2.56 -5.96
N VAL A 93 -2.78 2.25 -6.14
CA VAL A 93 -3.27 1.16 -6.97
C VAL A 93 -4.36 1.67 -7.89
N THR A 94 -4.35 1.19 -9.14
CA THR A 94 -5.38 1.51 -10.14
C THR A 94 -6.32 0.32 -10.30
N LEU A 95 -7.62 0.62 -10.23
CA LEU A 95 -8.74 -0.27 -10.47
C LEU A 95 -9.35 0.05 -11.81
N SER A 96 -9.71 -0.95 -12.62
CA SER A 96 -10.45 -0.76 -13.86
C SER A 96 -11.67 -1.67 -13.86
N GLY A 97 -12.86 -1.09 -14.01
CA GLY A 97 -14.10 -1.87 -13.94
C GLY A 97 -15.36 -1.01 -14.01
N PRO A 98 -16.53 -1.64 -13.74
CA PRO A 98 -17.81 -0.95 -13.77
C PRO A 98 -17.87 0.20 -12.75
N SER A 99 -18.37 1.33 -13.19
CA SER A 99 -18.53 2.53 -12.35
C SER A 99 -19.37 2.25 -11.10
N SER A 100 -20.37 1.37 -11.21
CA SER A 100 -21.19 0.93 -10.08
C SER A 100 -20.43 0.12 -9.01
N GLU A 101 -19.36 -0.59 -9.38
CA GLU A 101 -18.46 -1.24 -8.42
C GLU A 101 -17.45 -0.23 -7.85
N LEU A 102 -16.83 0.57 -8.71
CA LEU A 102 -15.78 1.52 -8.33
C LEU A 102 -16.29 2.64 -7.41
N SER A 103 -17.56 3.06 -7.59
CA SER A 103 -18.19 4.09 -6.74
C SER A 103 -18.33 3.65 -5.28
N LYS A 104 -18.40 2.35 -5.00
CA LYS A 104 -18.52 1.80 -3.64
C LYS A 104 -17.21 1.81 -2.87
N VAL A 105 -16.08 1.88 -3.56
CA VAL A 105 -14.75 1.80 -2.94
C VAL A 105 -14.32 3.17 -2.44
N ALA A 106 -13.99 3.28 -1.18
CA ALA A 106 -13.50 4.50 -0.56
C ALA A 106 -12.01 4.41 -0.20
N THR A 107 -11.55 3.24 0.28
CA THR A 107 -10.16 3.07 0.76
C THR A 107 -9.58 1.74 0.30
N CYS A 108 -8.24 1.73 0.17
CA CYS A 108 -7.43 0.54 -0.09
C CYS A 108 -6.43 0.37 1.04
N THR A 109 -6.37 -0.82 1.64
CA THR A 109 -5.45 -1.15 2.73
C THR A 109 -4.68 -2.43 2.45
N ALA A 110 -3.42 -2.44 2.88
CA ALA A 110 -2.57 -3.63 2.96
C ALA A 110 -2.42 -3.98 4.45
N GLU A 111 -3.09 -5.04 4.91
CA GLU A 111 -3.11 -5.44 6.32
C GLU A 111 -1.96 -6.42 6.58
N ALA A 112 -0.81 -5.91 7.02
CA ALA A 112 0.34 -6.72 7.35
C ALA A 112 0.18 -7.35 8.74
N SER A 113 0.35 -8.66 8.82
CA SER A 113 0.37 -9.41 10.07
C SER A 113 1.62 -10.28 10.14
N TYR A 114 2.26 -10.31 11.32
CA TYR A 114 3.43 -11.13 11.55
C TYR A 114 3.28 -11.85 12.88
N SER A 115 3.33 -13.17 12.85
CA SER A 115 3.01 -14.01 14.02
C SER A 115 4.17 -14.20 14.99
N SER A 116 5.40 -14.05 14.50
CA SER A 116 6.61 -14.15 15.31
C SER A 116 6.97 -12.83 15.97
N GLU A 117 7.87 -12.87 16.94
CA GLU A 117 8.42 -11.67 17.54
C GLU A 117 9.44 -11.00 16.61
N LEU A 118 9.32 -9.70 16.41
CA LEU A 118 10.16 -8.92 15.50
C LEU A 118 11.44 -8.47 16.22
N THR A 119 12.57 -8.94 15.71
CA THR A 119 13.94 -8.53 16.11
C THR A 119 14.72 -7.91 14.96
N GLU A 120 14.16 -7.97 13.77
CA GLU A 120 14.74 -7.43 12.53
C GLU A 120 13.65 -6.92 11.59
N SER A 121 14.05 -6.14 10.60
CA SER A 121 13.11 -5.65 9.57
C SER A 121 12.68 -6.79 8.66
N VAL A 122 11.38 -6.84 8.34
CA VAL A 122 10.80 -7.87 7.49
C VAL A 122 9.96 -7.23 6.37
N THR A 123 9.94 -7.88 5.23
CA THR A 123 9.07 -7.51 4.10
C THR A 123 8.05 -8.62 3.90
N LEU A 124 6.78 -8.23 3.87
CA LEU A 124 5.64 -9.13 3.78
C LEU A 124 4.86 -8.85 2.49
N ASN A 125 4.69 -9.86 1.64
CA ASN A 125 3.81 -9.76 0.49
C ASN A 125 2.35 -9.82 0.97
N THR A 126 1.65 -8.70 0.86
CA THR A 126 0.36 -8.46 1.53
C THR A 126 -0.72 -8.20 0.50
N PRO A 127 -1.86 -8.91 0.56
CA PRO A 127 -2.98 -8.67 -0.35
C PRO A 127 -3.64 -7.32 -0.06
N LEU A 128 -4.05 -6.65 -1.14
CA LEU A 128 -4.83 -5.43 -1.06
C LEU A 128 -6.28 -5.74 -0.71
N ARG A 129 -6.83 -4.98 0.22
CA ARG A 129 -8.24 -5.03 0.62
C ARG A 129 -8.89 -3.68 0.40
N PHE A 130 -10.12 -3.70 -0.04
CA PHE A 130 -10.88 -2.52 -0.41
C PHE A 130 -12.10 -2.38 0.48
N TYR A 131 -12.38 -1.15 0.91
CA TYR A 131 -13.49 -0.90 1.83
C TYR A 131 -14.34 0.28 1.35
N THR A 132 -15.63 0.21 1.70
CA THR A 132 -16.55 1.34 1.55
C THR A 132 -16.23 2.42 2.58
N SER A 133 -16.82 3.60 2.43
CA SER A 133 -16.75 4.67 3.44
C SER A 133 -17.28 4.27 4.82
N GLY A 134 -18.16 3.26 4.86
CA GLY A 134 -18.68 2.68 6.10
C GLY A 134 -17.82 1.54 6.67
N GLY A 135 -16.63 1.25 6.09
CA GLY A 135 -15.72 0.21 6.58
C GLY A 135 -16.10 -1.23 6.20
N LYS A 136 -17.09 -1.43 5.31
CA LYS A 136 -17.44 -2.76 4.82
C LYS A 136 -16.50 -3.16 3.68
N GLU A 137 -15.95 -4.39 3.73
CA GLU A 137 -15.10 -4.94 2.67
C GLU A 137 -15.87 -5.04 1.34
N VAL A 138 -15.24 -4.58 0.25
CA VAL A 138 -15.76 -4.66 -1.12
C VAL A 138 -15.09 -5.83 -1.82
N LYS A 139 -15.93 -6.72 -2.40
CA LYS A 139 -15.47 -7.79 -3.28
C LYS A 139 -15.90 -7.46 -4.71
N PHE A 140 -14.96 -7.54 -5.63
CA PHE A 140 -15.19 -7.25 -7.03
C PHE A 140 -15.66 -8.49 -7.78
N GLN A 141 -16.55 -8.29 -8.75
CA GLN A 141 -17.00 -9.31 -9.68
C GLN A 141 -16.43 -9.06 -11.09
N TYR A 142 -16.36 -7.80 -11.48
CA TYR A 142 -15.96 -7.39 -12.83
C TYR A 142 -14.79 -6.40 -12.85
N THR A 143 -14.38 -5.90 -11.70
CA THR A 143 -13.25 -4.98 -11.58
C THR A 143 -11.93 -5.74 -11.59
N THR A 144 -11.01 -5.27 -12.40
CA THR A 144 -9.63 -5.75 -12.47
C THR A 144 -8.69 -4.82 -11.71
N LEU A 145 -7.65 -5.42 -11.13
CA LEU A 145 -6.61 -4.73 -10.37
C LEU A 145 -5.32 -4.76 -11.18
N GLU A 146 -4.60 -3.66 -11.21
CA GLU A 146 -3.23 -3.64 -11.76
C GLU A 146 -2.34 -4.60 -10.97
N GLU A 147 -2.45 -4.57 -9.64
CA GLU A 147 -1.81 -5.51 -8.72
C GLU A 147 -2.77 -5.90 -7.60
N SER A 148 -2.74 -7.17 -7.23
CA SER A 148 -3.56 -7.69 -6.13
C SER A 148 -2.83 -7.67 -4.78
N ASN A 149 -1.50 -7.60 -4.79
CA ASN A 149 -0.65 -7.62 -3.61
C ASN A 149 0.39 -6.51 -3.69
N VAL A 150 0.83 -6.04 -2.53
CA VAL A 150 1.98 -5.14 -2.38
C VAL A 150 2.92 -5.66 -1.31
N ASP A 151 4.19 -5.31 -1.43
CA ASP A 151 5.14 -5.61 -0.37
C ASP A 151 5.07 -4.53 0.71
N VAL A 152 4.84 -4.97 1.95
CA VAL A 152 4.85 -4.11 3.13
C VAL A 152 6.12 -4.40 3.92
N THR A 153 6.98 -3.40 4.04
CA THR A 153 8.22 -3.48 4.80
C THR A 153 8.00 -2.89 6.19
N LEU A 154 8.17 -3.73 7.21
CA LEU A 154 8.17 -3.33 8.61
C LEU A 154 9.62 -3.06 9.02
N GLN A 155 9.99 -1.79 9.14
CA GLN A 155 11.34 -1.41 9.60
C GLN A 155 11.44 -1.48 11.11
N VAL A 156 12.29 -2.36 11.59
CA VAL A 156 12.53 -2.58 13.03
C VAL A 156 13.92 -2.10 13.39
N TYR A 157 14.00 -1.24 14.40
CA TYR A 157 15.24 -0.71 14.92
C TYR A 157 15.53 -1.25 16.31
N LYS A 158 16.80 -1.58 16.55
CA LYS A 158 17.32 -1.88 17.89
C LYS A 158 17.46 -0.60 18.70
N THR A 159 17.15 -0.65 19.98
CA THR A 159 17.34 0.47 20.89
C THR A 159 18.48 0.18 21.87
N ALA A 160 19.25 1.19 22.22
CA ALA A 160 20.24 1.11 23.27
C ALA A 160 20.28 2.42 24.08
N THR A 161 20.61 2.30 25.36
CA THR A 161 20.90 3.47 26.19
C THR A 161 22.41 3.60 26.26
N LEU A 162 22.96 4.65 25.65
CA LEU A 162 24.39 4.86 25.51
C LEU A 162 24.86 6.02 26.39
N PRO A 163 26.02 5.91 27.03
CA PRO A 163 26.64 7.04 27.72
C PRO A 163 27.02 8.11 26.70
N VAL A 164 26.88 9.35 27.13
CA VAL A 164 27.14 10.54 26.33
C VAL A 164 28.50 11.11 26.66
N LYS A 165 29.25 11.50 25.66
CA LYS A 165 30.53 12.20 25.81
C LYS A 165 30.61 13.41 24.88
N VAL A 166 31.48 14.32 25.22
CA VAL A 166 31.90 15.44 24.38
C VAL A 166 33.36 15.19 23.92
N ASN A 167 33.62 15.44 22.65
CA ASN A 167 34.99 15.38 22.12
C ASN A 167 35.65 16.73 22.28
N PHE A 168 36.97 16.71 22.60
CA PHE A 168 37.83 17.90 22.67
C PHE A 168 38.84 17.84 21.53
N ILE A 169 38.98 18.93 20.81
CA ILE A 169 39.92 19.06 19.69
C ILE A 169 40.84 20.29 19.91
N ASN A 170 41.94 20.36 19.18
CA ASN A 170 42.87 21.46 19.17
C ASN A 170 43.41 21.83 20.57
N ALA A 171 43.65 20.82 21.40
CA ALA A 171 44.28 21.03 22.69
C ALA A 171 45.68 21.61 22.50
N PRO A 172 46.12 22.58 23.33
CA PRO A 172 47.49 23.09 23.30
C PRO A 172 48.53 21.99 23.48
N ARG A 173 49.71 22.16 22.87
CA ARG A 173 50.76 21.16 22.96
C ARG A 173 51.14 20.90 24.41
N GLY A 174 51.13 19.65 24.85
CA GLY A 174 51.38 19.24 26.22
C GLY A 174 50.21 19.38 27.20
N PHE A 175 49.03 19.72 26.71
CA PHE A 175 47.82 19.77 27.52
C PHE A 175 47.37 18.35 27.88
N ASP A 176 47.14 18.12 29.17
CA ASP A 176 46.61 16.87 29.70
C ASP A 176 45.08 16.93 29.75
N ASN A 177 44.40 16.20 28.86
CA ASN A 177 42.93 16.13 28.82
C ASN A 177 42.32 15.54 30.10
N SER A 178 43.09 14.84 30.95
CA SER A 178 42.59 14.25 32.20
C SER A 178 42.22 15.29 33.25
N VAL A 179 42.77 16.52 33.12
CA VAL A 179 42.48 17.66 34.02
C VAL A 179 41.18 18.39 33.63
N LEU A 180 40.56 18.04 32.47
CA LEU A 180 39.29 18.65 32.07
C LEU A 180 38.14 18.08 32.91
N SER A 181 37.53 18.96 33.67
CA SER A 181 36.29 18.63 34.39
C SER A 181 35.11 19.29 33.67
N TYR A 182 34.14 18.48 33.30
CA TYR A 182 32.91 18.97 32.70
C TYR A 182 31.68 18.18 33.25
N ALA A 183 30.53 18.84 33.26
CA ALA A 183 29.28 18.21 33.64
C ALA A 183 28.31 18.27 32.46
N LEU A 184 27.71 17.13 32.16
CA LEU A 184 26.63 17.04 31.18
C LEU A 184 25.28 17.02 31.90
N SER A 185 24.31 17.76 31.42
CA SER A 185 22.94 17.73 31.92
C SER A 185 22.28 16.38 31.65
N CYS A 186 22.70 15.67 30.58
CA CYS A 186 22.28 14.33 30.24
C CYS A 186 23.49 13.40 30.17
N LYS A 187 23.49 12.34 30.98
CA LYS A 187 24.60 11.39 31.02
C LYS A 187 24.46 10.21 30.07
N GLN A 188 23.22 9.93 29.68
CA GLN A 188 22.86 8.80 28.79
C GLN A 188 21.72 9.22 27.87
N LEU A 189 21.72 8.70 26.66
CA LEU A 189 20.63 8.87 25.68
C LEU A 189 20.17 7.50 25.18
N LYS A 190 18.84 7.35 25.08
CA LYS A 190 18.25 6.22 24.38
C LYS A 190 18.26 6.53 22.89
N VAL A 191 18.89 5.67 22.11
CA VAL A 191 18.99 5.76 20.66
C VAL A 191 18.35 4.55 20.01
N ALA A 192 17.90 4.69 18.77
CA ALA A 192 17.38 3.59 17.96
C ALA A 192 17.99 3.66 16.56
N GLY A 193 18.22 2.49 15.97
CA GLY A 193 18.77 2.38 14.63
C GLY A 193 18.94 0.92 14.20
N PRO A 194 19.46 0.69 12.99
CA PRO A 194 19.84 -0.65 12.53
C PRO A 194 20.74 -1.35 13.56
N ALA A 195 20.46 -2.62 13.85
CA ALA A 195 21.14 -3.37 14.91
C ALA A 195 22.66 -3.32 14.78
N GLU A 196 23.20 -3.50 13.57
CA GLU A 196 24.64 -3.44 13.31
C GLU A 196 25.27 -2.10 13.71
N LYS A 197 24.56 -0.98 13.47
CA LYS A 197 25.03 0.36 13.84
C LYS A 197 24.96 0.57 15.34
N ILE A 198 23.89 0.12 15.98
CA ILE A 198 23.72 0.25 17.44
C ILE A 198 24.73 -0.60 18.19
N ASP A 199 24.99 -1.82 17.74
CA ASP A 199 25.94 -2.74 18.38
C ASP A 199 27.41 -2.29 18.25
N ALA A 200 27.72 -1.49 17.23
CA ALA A 200 29.05 -0.89 17.08
C ALA A 200 29.29 0.32 18.00
N LEU A 201 28.22 0.85 18.63
CA LEU A 201 28.30 2.05 19.46
C LEU A 201 28.49 1.66 20.94
N SER A 202 29.56 2.15 21.56
CA SER A 202 29.79 2.08 23.00
C SER A 202 29.47 3.38 23.73
N THR A 203 29.57 4.50 23.02
CA THR A 203 29.33 5.85 23.55
C THR A 203 28.77 6.74 22.43
N LEU A 204 28.01 7.76 22.80
CA LEU A 204 27.49 8.75 21.87
C LEU A 204 28.21 10.08 22.05
N SER A 205 28.89 10.57 21.00
CA SER A 205 29.47 11.92 21.01
C SER A 205 28.39 12.93 20.63
N ILE A 206 28.03 13.84 21.53
CA ILE A 206 26.99 14.85 21.32
C ILE A 206 27.52 16.20 20.85
N GLY A 207 28.86 16.35 20.74
CA GLY A 207 29.45 17.58 20.25
C GLY A 207 30.97 17.57 20.36
N THR A 208 31.56 18.60 19.76
CA THR A 208 33.01 18.84 19.80
C THR A 208 33.28 20.22 20.36
N ILE A 209 34.17 20.29 21.34
CA ILE A 209 34.65 21.56 21.91
C ILE A 209 36.06 21.79 21.39
N ASP A 210 36.22 22.92 20.72
CA ASP A 210 37.55 23.37 20.24
C ASP A 210 38.24 24.14 21.36
N LEU A 211 39.32 23.56 21.89
CA LEU A 211 40.08 24.14 22.98
C LEU A 211 40.96 25.33 22.55
N SER A 212 41.17 25.53 21.24
CA SER A 212 41.89 26.70 20.74
C SER A 212 41.09 27.99 20.88
N THR A 213 39.75 27.88 20.92
CA THR A 213 38.85 29.03 21.06
C THR A 213 38.34 29.25 22.49
N PHE A 214 38.85 28.46 23.43
CA PHE A 214 38.37 28.43 24.81
C PHE A 214 38.99 29.58 25.64
N SER A 215 38.17 30.45 26.18
CA SER A 215 38.53 31.34 27.26
C SER A 215 37.95 30.84 28.59
N LEU A 216 38.69 30.88 29.67
CA LEU A 216 38.46 30.26 30.98
C LEU A 216 37.09 30.54 31.65
N ASN A 217 36.20 31.29 31.01
CA ASN A 217 34.86 31.65 31.57
C ASN A 217 33.70 31.51 30.58
N LYS A 218 33.80 30.60 29.60
CA LYS A 218 32.72 30.42 28.61
C LYS A 218 31.82 29.24 28.98
N ALA A 219 30.57 29.50 29.37
CA ALA A 219 29.51 28.49 29.39
C ALA A 219 28.97 28.29 27.97
N VAL A 220 28.97 27.05 27.46
CA VAL A 220 28.39 26.71 26.16
C VAL A 220 27.12 25.92 26.42
N SER A 221 25.98 26.45 25.95
CA SER A 221 24.69 25.78 26.01
C SER A 221 24.33 25.25 24.61
N TYR A 222 24.16 23.95 24.48
CA TYR A 222 23.67 23.32 23.26
C TYR A 222 22.15 23.04 23.38
N THR A 223 21.35 23.70 22.57
CA THR A 223 19.88 23.58 22.60
C THR A 223 19.29 22.66 21.52
N HIS A 224 20.09 22.16 20.56
CA HIS A 224 19.62 21.31 19.50
C HIS A 224 20.52 20.12 19.23
N LEU A 225 19.99 18.91 19.40
CA LEU A 225 20.50 17.66 18.87
C LEU A 225 19.78 17.36 17.55
N THR A 226 20.36 17.69 16.41
CA THR A 226 19.93 17.18 15.12
C THR A 226 20.69 15.89 14.83
N LEU A 227 20.02 14.77 14.87
CA LEU A 227 20.54 13.52 14.28
C LEU A 227 20.62 13.72 12.76
N PRO A 228 21.74 13.37 12.11
CA PRO A 228 21.81 13.43 10.66
C PRO A 228 20.81 12.46 10.07
N THR A 229 19.77 13.00 9.43
CA THR A 229 18.90 12.24 8.55
C THR A 229 19.67 12.00 7.26
N ASN A 230 20.19 10.79 7.06
CA ASN A 230 20.64 10.37 5.75
C ASN A 230 19.42 10.28 4.82
N ARG A 231 19.43 11.13 3.80
CA ARG A 231 18.62 10.94 2.60
C ARG A 231 19.21 9.82 1.76
#